data_3ba95b9160bdfa6f1c8efaa184036b2a
#
_entry.id   3ba95b9160bdfa6f1c8efaa184036b2a
#
_cell.length_a   1.000
_cell.length_b   1.000
_cell.length_c   1.000
_cell.angle_alpha   90.00
_cell.angle_beta   90.00
_cell.angle_gamma   90.00
#
_symmetry.space_group_name_H-M   'P 1'
#
loop_
_entity.id
_entity.type
_entity.pdbx_description
1 polymer ?
#
loop_
_entity_poly.entity_id
_entity_poly.type
_entity_poly.pdbx_seq_one_letter_code
_entity_poly.pdbx_strand_id
1 'polypeptide(L)'
;MVFMMLPDWKIRKEILIEPFNERSLQPAGYDLRVGKEAYMNGELIDVEGTGKVVIPPKTYALILTLERLKLPDNIMGDMKLRSSLAREGLLGSFAWVDPGWDGKLTLAVFNSGDGPVELFHGERFVQIAFIRLEGPSKHPYRGRYQGSQGIAHSKRRLSPQDTEAK
;
A
#
# COMPACT_ATOMS: atom_id res chain seq x y z
N MET A 1 -7.35 22.87 15.22
CA MET A 1 -6.74 21.55 14.92
C MET A 1 -6.00 21.67 13.60
N VAL A 2 -4.68 21.55 13.61
CA VAL A 2 -3.88 21.67 12.39
C VAL A 2 -3.49 20.25 11.96
N PHE A 3 -4.12 19.73 10.90
CA PHE A 3 -3.66 18.53 10.24
C PHE A 3 -2.35 18.87 9.52
N MET A 4 -1.23 18.26 9.92
CA MET A 4 0.04 18.49 9.25
C MET A 4 0.37 17.31 8.34
N MET A 5 0.16 17.52 7.04
CA MET A 5 0.71 16.62 6.02
C MET A 5 2.19 16.91 5.85
N LEU A 6 2.98 15.85 5.66
CA LEU A 6 4.43 15.99 5.50
C LEU A 6 4.77 16.41 4.07
N PRO A 7 5.55 17.48 3.89
CA PRO A 7 6.16 17.79 2.60
C PRO A 7 7.29 16.81 2.28
N ASP A 8 7.72 16.81 1.02
CA ASP A 8 8.73 15.93 0.45
C ASP A 8 10.00 15.78 1.31
N TRP A 9 10.59 16.89 1.74
CA TRP A 9 11.83 16.89 2.54
C TRP A 9 11.65 16.25 3.92
N LYS A 10 10.45 16.35 4.53
CA LYS A 10 10.13 15.65 5.79
C LYS A 10 9.88 14.18 5.57
N ILE A 11 9.20 13.79 4.49
CA ILE A 11 9.01 12.38 4.13
C ILE A 11 10.36 11.69 4.04
N ARG A 12 11.30 12.28 3.29
CA ARG A 12 12.66 11.74 3.16
C ARG A 12 13.36 11.56 4.51
N LYS A 13 13.18 12.50 5.42
CA LYS A 13 13.89 12.53 6.70
C LYS A 13 13.28 11.62 7.76
N GLU A 14 11.94 11.54 7.80
CA GLU A 14 11.22 10.98 8.93
C GLU A 14 10.60 9.61 8.66
N ILE A 15 10.42 9.23 7.39
CA ILE A 15 9.81 7.96 7.01
C ILE A 15 10.86 7.02 6.43
N LEU A 16 10.97 5.82 6.98
CA LEU A 16 11.77 4.78 6.36
C LEU A 16 11.00 4.17 5.20
N ILE A 17 11.53 4.32 3.98
CA ILE A 17 11.00 3.75 2.74
C ILE A 17 12.14 3.01 2.06
N GLU A 18 12.01 1.70 1.88
CA GLU A 18 13.05 0.86 1.30
C GLU A 18 12.50 -0.08 0.20
N PRO A 19 13.12 -0.08 -0.99
CA PRO A 19 14.17 0.80 -1.48
C PRO A 19 13.60 2.18 -1.87
N PHE A 20 14.25 3.26 -1.44
CA PHE A 20 13.83 4.62 -1.76
C PHE A 20 14.10 4.94 -3.24
N ASN A 21 13.14 5.61 -3.89
CA ASN A 21 13.27 6.09 -5.27
C ASN A 21 12.97 7.58 -5.34
N GLU A 22 13.94 8.37 -5.78
CA GLU A 22 13.82 9.81 -5.91
C GLU A 22 12.66 10.26 -6.82
N ARG A 23 12.41 9.51 -7.89
CA ARG A 23 11.30 9.81 -8.82
C ARG A 23 9.92 9.53 -8.22
N SER A 24 9.86 8.74 -7.17
CA SER A 24 8.62 8.45 -6.44
C SER A 24 8.27 9.53 -5.42
N LEU A 25 9.24 10.33 -4.98
CA LEU A 25 9.00 11.41 -4.03
C LEU A 25 8.22 12.54 -4.71
N GLN A 26 7.07 12.89 -4.13
CA GLN A 26 6.14 13.91 -4.62
C GLN A 26 6.06 15.06 -3.62
N PRO A 27 5.55 16.24 -3.98
CA PRO A 27 5.52 17.42 -3.10
C PRO A 27 4.91 17.17 -1.71
N ALA A 28 3.91 16.29 -1.60
CA ALA A 28 3.23 15.96 -0.35
C ALA A 28 2.93 14.46 -0.23
N GLY A 29 3.77 13.59 -0.78
CA GLY A 29 3.56 12.16 -0.75
C GLY A 29 4.70 11.38 -1.40
N TYR A 30 4.50 10.08 -1.50
CA TYR A 30 5.42 9.15 -2.15
C TYR A 30 4.64 8.16 -3.01
N ASP A 31 5.05 7.94 -4.24
CA ASP A 31 4.43 6.98 -5.15
C ASP A 31 5.00 5.59 -4.91
N LEU A 32 4.23 4.74 -4.25
CA LEU A 32 4.56 3.32 -4.07
C LEU A 32 4.55 2.59 -5.42
N ARG A 33 5.48 1.67 -5.58
CA ARG A 33 5.67 0.89 -6.81
C ARG A 33 5.11 -0.52 -6.69
N VAL A 34 4.74 -1.09 -7.82
CA VAL A 34 4.33 -2.50 -7.94
C VAL A 34 5.49 -3.41 -7.59
N GLY A 35 5.28 -4.28 -6.60
CA GLY A 35 6.28 -5.23 -6.11
C GLY A 35 6.34 -6.52 -6.92
N LYS A 36 6.97 -7.52 -6.34
CA LYS A 36 7.27 -8.80 -7.01
C LYS A 36 6.07 -9.74 -7.15
N GLU A 37 5.02 -9.54 -6.38
CA GLU A 37 3.89 -10.46 -6.31
C GLU A 37 2.56 -9.75 -6.49
N ALA A 38 1.61 -10.44 -7.10
CA ALA A 38 0.18 -10.13 -7.12
C ALA A 38 -0.63 -11.41 -6.86
N TYR A 39 -1.88 -11.25 -6.48
CA TYR A 39 -2.82 -12.37 -6.34
C TYR A 39 -4.13 -12.03 -7.03
N MET A 40 -4.60 -12.93 -7.88
CA MET A 40 -5.80 -12.74 -8.67
C MET A 40 -6.39 -14.09 -9.07
N ASN A 41 -7.72 -14.22 -9.02
CA ASN A 41 -8.44 -15.43 -9.44
C ASN A 41 -7.94 -16.73 -8.77
N GLY A 42 -7.55 -16.65 -7.51
CA GLY A 42 -7.07 -17.82 -6.77
C GLY A 42 -5.59 -18.15 -6.96
N GLU A 43 -4.84 -17.34 -7.73
CA GLU A 43 -3.45 -17.62 -8.08
C GLU A 43 -2.51 -16.52 -7.62
N LEU A 44 -1.36 -16.93 -7.07
CA LEU A 44 -0.22 -16.05 -6.82
C LEU A 44 0.55 -15.85 -8.13
N ILE A 45 0.81 -14.61 -8.49
CA ILE A 45 1.47 -14.22 -9.75
C ILE A 45 2.85 -13.67 -9.42
N ASP A 46 3.88 -14.22 -10.07
CA ASP A 46 5.24 -13.69 -10.03
C ASP A 46 5.36 -12.52 -11.01
N VAL A 47 5.08 -11.31 -10.51
CA VAL A 47 5.12 -10.08 -11.31
C VAL A 47 6.54 -9.69 -11.69
N GLU A 48 7.52 -9.97 -10.83
CA GLU A 48 8.93 -9.71 -11.12
C GLU A 48 9.42 -10.60 -12.27
N GLY A 49 9.13 -11.90 -12.21
CA GLY A 49 9.54 -12.85 -13.24
C GLY A 49 8.83 -12.67 -14.58
N THR A 50 7.54 -12.33 -14.56
CA THR A 50 6.74 -12.10 -15.79
C THR A 50 6.82 -10.65 -16.30
N GLY A 51 7.32 -9.73 -15.47
CA GLY A 51 7.45 -8.30 -15.78
C GLY A 51 6.20 -7.46 -15.53
N LYS A 52 5.01 -8.08 -15.46
CA LYS A 52 3.74 -7.39 -15.24
C LYS A 52 2.64 -8.31 -14.74
N VAL A 53 1.59 -7.73 -14.20
CA VAL A 53 0.29 -8.37 -14.01
C VAL A 53 -0.75 -7.70 -14.91
N VAL A 54 -1.61 -8.50 -15.54
CA VAL A 54 -2.71 -8.04 -16.39
C VAL A 54 -4.03 -8.31 -15.65
N ILE A 55 -4.77 -7.24 -15.34
CA ILE A 55 -6.03 -7.32 -14.61
C ILE A 55 -7.18 -7.19 -15.62
N PRO A 56 -7.89 -8.29 -15.92
CA PRO A 56 -9.02 -8.27 -16.84
C PRO A 56 -10.16 -7.37 -16.34
N PRO A 57 -11.10 -6.97 -17.21
CA PRO A 57 -12.32 -6.28 -16.78
C PRO A 57 -13.06 -7.06 -15.68
N LYS A 58 -13.68 -6.32 -14.75
CA LYS A 58 -14.51 -6.86 -13.66
C LYS A 58 -13.78 -7.84 -12.73
N THR A 59 -12.48 -7.70 -12.64
CA THR A 59 -11.61 -8.55 -11.80
C THR A 59 -10.93 -7.72 -10.73
N TYR A 60 -10.87 -8.24 -9.50
CA TYR A 60 -10.04 -7.66 -8.46
C TYR A 60 -8.71 -8.39 -8.32
N ALA A 61 -7.71 -7.67 -7.86
CA ALA A 61 -6.38 -8.20 -7.59
C ALA A 61 -5.81 -7.62 -6.29
N LEU A 62 -4.95 -8.39 -5.64
CA LEU A 62 -4.09 -7.91 -4.57
C LEU A 62 -2.71 -7.65 -5.15
N ILE A 63 -2.17 -6.47 -4.93
CA ILE A 63 -0.86 -6.05 -5.44
C ILE A 63 0.06 -5.78 -4.25
N LEU A 64 1.22 -6.42 -4.23
CA LEU A 64 2.25 -6.17 -3.24
C LEU A 64 3.01 -4.88 -3.59
N THR A 65 3.27 -4.02 -2.61
CA THR A 65 4.19 -2.90 -2.82
C THR A 65 5.64 -3.38 -2.92
N LEU A 66 6.42 -2.71 -3.75
CA LEU A 66 7.86 -2.95 -3.84
C LEU A 66 8.55 -2.49 -2.56
N GLU A 67 8.12 -1.34 -2.03
CA GLU A 67 8.68 -0.72 -0.84
C GLU A 67 8.18 -1.38 0.45
N ARG A 68 9.11 -1.51 1.39
CA ARG A 68 8.81 -1.64 2.81
C ARG A 68 8.69 -0.24 3.40
N LEU A 69 7.67 -0.02 4.20
CA LEU A 69 7.45 1.21 4.96
C LEU A 69 7.61 0.93 6.45
N LYS A 70 8.25 1.86 7.16
CA LYS A 70 8.23 1.88 8.62
C LYS A 70 7.83 3.26 9.09
N LEU A 71 6.67 3.33 9.75
CA LEU A 71 6.10 4.56 10.27
C LEU A 71 6.43 4.74 11.75
N PRO A 72 6.81 5.94 12.18
CA PRO A 72 6.91 6.26 13.60
C PRO A 72 5.52 6.29 14.26
N ASP A 73 5.50 6.33 15.59
CA ASP A 73 4.27 6.22 16.39
C ASP A 73 3.36 7.47 16.30
N ASN A 74 3.80 8.52 15.63
CA ASN A 74 3.07 9.79 15.49
C ASN A 74 2.77 10.17 14.04
N ILE A 75 2.92 9.25 13.10
CA ILE A 75 2.64 9.50 11.68
C ILE A 75 1.83 8.34 11.13
N MET A 76 0.74 8.66 10.44
CA MET A 76 -0.08 7.72 9.67
C MET A 76 0.05 7.96 8.18
N GLY A 77 -0.30 6.97 7.37
CA GLY A 77 -0.37 7.08 5.92
C GLY A 77 -1.79 7.02 5.38
N ASP A 78 -2.11 7.86 4.39
CA ASP A 78 -3.34 7.80 3.60
C ASP A 78 -2.99 7.58 2.13
N MET A 79 -3.62 6.59 1.50
CA MET A 79 -3.29 6.15 0.15
C MET A 79 -4.38 6.48 -0.85
N LYS A 80 -3.95 6.90 -2.04
CA LYS A 80 -4.82 7.12 -3.21
C LYS A 80 -4.19 6.48 -4.44
N LEU A 81 -5.02 5.92 -5.30
CA LEU A 81 -4.56 5.45 -6.60
C LEU A 81 -4.04 6.63 -7.43
N ARG A 82 -2.99 6.43 -8.22
CA ARG A 82 -2.55 7.46 -9.15
C ARG A 82 -3.64 7.73 -10.20
N SER A 83 -3.83 9.00 -10.51
CA SER A 83 -4.93 9.47 -11.36
C SER A 83 -4.94 8.89 -12.78
N SER A 84 -3.76 8.55 -13.33
CA SER A 84 -3.65 7.90 -14.64
C SER A 84 -4.31 6.52 -14.65
N LEU A 85 -4.08 5.71 -13.62
CA LEU A 85 -4.70 4.39 -13.49
C LEU A 85 -6.21 4.47 -13.21
N ALA A 86 -6.63 5.47 -12.43
CA ALA A 86 -8.05 5.72 -12.22
C ALA A 86 -8.78 6.06 -13.54
N ARG A 87 -8.11 6.77 -14.46
CA ARG A 87 -8.66 7.08 -15.79
C ARG A 87 -8.73 5.88 -16.72
N GLU A 88 -7.98 4.82 -16.43
CA GLU A 88 -8.08 3.53 -17.14
C GLU A 88 -9.18 2.63 -16.56
N GLY A 89 -9.90 3.08 -15.54
CA GLY A 89 -10.96 2.32 -14.89
C GLY A 89 -10.53 1.51 -13.67
N LEU A 90 -9.26 1.62 -13.24
CA LEU A 90 -8.83 0.95 -12.03
C LEU A 90 -9.36 1.69 -10.80
N LEU A 91 -9.90 0.94 -9.85
CA LEU A 91 -10.34 1.42 -8.54
C LEU A 91 -9.47 0.78 -7.46
N GLY A 92 -9.22 1.51 -6.38
CA GLY A 92 -8.47 1.01 -5.24
C GLY A 92 -9.27 1.13 -3.95
N SER A 93 -9.22 0.09 -3.11
CA SER A 93 -9.77 0.13 -1.76
C SER A 93 -8.61 0.00 -0.77
N PHE A 94 -8.26 1.11 -0.12
CA PHE A 94 -7.08 1.19 0.74
C PHE A 94 -7.47 1.60 2.15
N ALA A 95 -6.97 0.84 3.13
CA ALA A 95 -7.03 1.23 4.52
C ALA A 95 -5.95 2.28 4.84
N TRP A 96 -6.11 2.97 5.94
CA TRP A 96 -5.03 3.78 6.48
C TRP A 96 -3.85 2.90 6.89
N VAL A 97 -2.65 3.44 6.76
CA VAL A 97 -1.46 2.83 7.33
C VAL A 97 -1.25 3.41 8.71
N ASP A 98 -1.47 2.60 9.73
CA ASP A 98 -1.43 3.06 11.11
C ASP A 98 -0.02 3.42 11.58
N PRO A 99 0.10 4.36 12.55
CA PRO A 99 1.37 4.61 13.22
C PRO A 99 1.95 3.33 13.82
N GLY A 100 3.26 3.14 13.67
CA GLY A 100 3.94 1.93 14.12
C GLY A 100 3.97 0.79 13.08
N TRP A 101 3.34 0.95 11.92
CA TRP A 101 3.44 -0.02 10.84
C TRP A 101 4.89 -0.25 10.42
N ASP A 102 5.25 -1.50 10.17
CA ASP A 102 6.51 -1.91 9.57
C ASP A 102 6.26 -3.11 8.64
N GLY A 103 6.49 -2.94 7.35
CA GLY A 103 6.32 -4.02 6.36
C GLY A 103 5.99 -3.49 4.96
N LYS A 104 5.80 -4.43 4.04
CA LYS A 104 5.23 -4.18 2.71
C LYS A 104 3.71 -4.21 2.79
N LEU A 105 3.05 -3.48 1.89
CA LEU A 105 1.60 -3.40 1.85
C LEU A 105 1.04 -4.30 0.75
N THR A 106 -0.06 -4.96 1.06
CA THR A 106 -0.91 -5.66 0.09
C THR A 106 -2.12 -4.77 -0.21
N LEU A 107 -2.22 -4.28 -1.44
CA LEU A 107 -3.23 -3.31 -1.84
C LEU A 107 -4.25 -3.93 -2.78
N ALA A 108 -5.54 -3.77 -2.45
CA ALA A 108 -6.63 -4.29 -3.25
C ALA A 108 -7.03 -3.30 -4.34
N VAL A 109 -7.09 -3.76 -5.59
CA VAL A 109 -7.55 -2.99 -6.74
C VAL A 109 -8.61 -3.77 -7.51
N PHE A 110 -9.49 -3.06 -8.21
CA PHE A 110 -10.56 -3.63 -9.02
C PHE A 110 -10.60 -2.92 -10.37
N ASN A 111 -10.57 -3.68 -11.47
CA ASN A 111 -10.74 -3.14 -12.80
C ASN A 111 -12.22 -2.99 -13.12
N SER A 112 -12.74 -1.77 -13.04
CA SER A 112 -14.13 -1.44 -13.36
C SER A 112 -14.36 -1.14 -14.84
N GLY A 113 -13.29 -0.99 -15.63
CA GLY A 113 -13.33 -0.68 -17.06
C GLY A 113 -13.75 -1.87 -17.94
N ASP A 114 -13.70 -1.65 -19.25
CA ASP A 114 -14.08 -2.65 -20.26
C ASP A 114 -12.86 -3.30 -20.93
N GLY A 115 -11.67 -2.76 -20.73
CA GLY A 115 -10.40 -3.29 -21.19
C GLY A 115 -9.49 -3.77 -20.05
N PRO A 116 -8.46 -4.57 -20.33
CA PRO A 116 -7.49 -4.97 -19.33
C PRO A 116 -6.63 -3.79 -18.88
N VAL A 117 -6.24 -3.79 -17.61
CA VAL A 117 -5.24 -2.86 -17.05
C VAL A 117 -3.97 -3.62 -16.76
N GLU A 118 -2.86 -3.15 -17.28
CA GLU A 118 -1.54 -3.72 -17.05
C GLU A 118 -0.79 -2.92 -15.97
N LEU A 119 -0.21 -3.61 -15.00
CA LEU A 119 0.69 -3.03 -14.01
C LEU A 119 2.06 -3.70 -14.13
N PHE A 120 3.09 -2.92 -14.44
CA PHE A 120 4.45 -3.43 -14.61
C PHE A 120 5.20 -3.46 -13.28
N HIS A 121 6.08 -4.44 -13.12
CA HIS A 121 6.98 -4.49 -11.97
C HIS A 121 7.78 -3.18 -11.84
N GLY A 122 7.79 -2.58 -10.65
CA GLY A 122 8.47 -1.31 -10.41
C GLY A 122 7.72 -0.05 -10.88
N GLU A 123 6.53 -0.20 -11.50
CA GLU A 123 5.68 0.92 -11.88
C GLU A 123 5.07 1.59 -10.64
N ARG A 124 5.03 2.92 -10.64
CA ARG A 124 4.37 3.72 -9.60
C ARG A 124 2.85 3.62 -9.76
N PHE A 125 2.12 3.17 -8.74
CA PHE A 125 0.67 2.94 -8.87
C PHE A 125 -0.20 3.58 -7.78
N VAL A 126 0.33 3.75 -6.56
CA VAL A 126 -0.41 4.30 -5.42
C VAL A 126 0.43 5.38 -4.75
N GLN A 127 -0.14 6.57 -4.59
CA GLN A 127 0.47 7.63 -3.80
C GLN A 127 0.06 7.50 -2.34
N ILE A 128 1.04 7.55 -1.44
CA ILE A 128 0.81 7.65 0.00
C ILE A 128 1.18 9.04 0.49
N ALA A 129 0.26 9.70 1.19
CA ALA A 129 0.50 10.91 1.94
C ALA A 129 0.69 10.56 3.42
N PHE A 130 1.52 11.31 4.12
CA PHE A 130 1.81 11.09 5.54
C PHE A 130 1.27 12.24 6.37
N ILE A 131 0.53 11.89 7.42
CA ILE A 131 -0.17 12.84 8.28
C ILE A 131 0.39 12.71 9.69
N ARG A 132 0.87 13.81 10.24
CA ARG A 132 1.35 13.86 11.62
C ARG A 132 0.18 13.95 12.58
N LEU A 133 0.16 13.07 13.57
CA LEU A 133 -0.75 13.13 14.70
C LEU A 133 -0.33 14.24 15.67
N GLU A 134 -1.26 14.72 16.46
CA GLU A 134 -1.01 15.72 17.52
C GLU A 134 0.05 15.26 18.54
N GLY A 135 0.15 13.96 18.74
CA GLY A 135 1.17 13.31 19.57
C GLY A 135 1.31 11.83 19.21
N PRO A 136 2.29 11.14 19.80
CA PRO A 136 2.46 9.71 19.52
C PRO A 136 1.27 8.90 20.02
N SER A 137 0.88 7.89 19.24
CA SER A 137 -0.12 6.91 19.66
C SER A 137 0.36 6.16 20.91
N LYS A 138 -0.52 5.99 21.88
CA LYS A 138 -0.24 5.15 23.05
C LYS A 138 -0.26 3.66 22.71
N HIS A 139 -0.91 3.31 21.60
CA HIS A 139 -1.06 1.94 21.13
C HIS A 139 -0.73 1.88 19.63
N PRO A 140 0.55 2.02 19.24
CA PRO A 140 0.95 1.93 17.83
C PRO A 140 0.63 0.53 17.30
N TYR A 141 0.48 0.42 15.98
CA TYR A 141 0.07 -0.82 15.33
C TYR A 141 1.00 -2.00 15.66
N ARG A 142 0.40 -3.09 16.14
CA ARG A 142 1.03 -4.38 16.41
C ARG A 142 0.14 -5.55 15.96
N GLY A 143 -0.68 -5.29 14.93
CA GLY A 143 -1.66 -6.23 14.43
C GLY A 143 -1.07 -7.40 13.62
N ARG A 144 -1.96 -8.23 13.10
CA ARG A 144 -1.65 -9.52 12.45
C ARG A 144 -0.83 -9.40 11.16
N TYR A 145 -0.82 -8.22 10.53
CA TYR A 145 -0.10 -7.99 9.28
C TYR A 145 1.28 -7.36 9.47
N GLN A 146 1.66 -7.03 10.72
CA GLN A 146 2.97 -6.46 11.02
C GLN A 146 4.09 -7.36 10.50
N GLY A 147 5.09 -6.76 9.83
CA GLY A 147 6.22 -7.46 9.27
C GLY A 147 5.96 -8.15 7.93
N SER A 148 4.81 -7.91 7.28
CA SER A 148 4.49 -8.54 5.98
C SER A 148 5.54 -8.23 4.91
N GLN A 149 5.96 -9.27 4.17
CA GLN A 149 6.97 -9.19 3.10
C GLN A 149 6.47 -9.70 1.74
N GLY A 150 5.39 -10.46 1.72
CA GLY A 150 4.70 -10.99 0.56
C GLY A 150 3.21 -10.65 0.60
N ILE A 151 2.45 -11.17 -0.37
CA ILE A 151 0.99 -11.00 -0.40
C ILE A 151 0.38 -11.51 0.90
N ALA A 152 -0.33 -10.63 1.59
CA ALA A 152 -1.06 -10.95 2.81
C ALA A 152 -2.55 -11.11 2.50
N HIS A 153 -3.05 -12.33 2.70
CA HIS A 153 -4.47 -12.63 2.59
C HIS A 153 -5.23 -12.20 3.85
N SER A 154 -6.56 -12.08 3.73
CA SER A 154 -7.40 -11.76 4.88
C SER A 154 -7.22 -12.77 6.01
N LYS A 155 -6.90 -12.28 7.19
CA LYS A 155 -6.80 -13.07 8.43
C LYS A 155 -8.06 -12.98 9.29
N ARG A 156 -9.16 -12.46 8.72
CA ARG A 156 -10.41 -12.20 9.46
C ARG A 156 -11.06 -13.47 10.07
N ARG A 157 -10.85 -14.63 9.46
CA ARG A 157 -11.53 -15.88 9.82
C ARG A 157 -10.60 -16.95 10.40
N LEU A 158 -9.45 -16.57 10.96
CA LEU A 158 -8.44 -17.55 11.35
C LEU A 158 -8.71 -18.30 12.65
N SER A 159 -9.67 -17.97 13.47
CA SER A 159 -10.32 -18.81 14.48
C SER A 159 -11.37 -18.04 15.30
N PRO A 160 -12.34 -18.70 15.93
CA PRO A 160 -13.26 -18.07 16.91
C PRO A 160 -12.54 -17.46 18.11
N GLN A 161 -11.35 -17.94 18.46
CA GLN A 161 -10.54 -17.44 19.58
C GLN A 161 -9.84 -16.10 19.29
N ASP A 162 -9.73 -15.70 18.00
CA ASP A 162 -9.10 -14.46 17.59
C ASP A 162 -10.03 -13.25 17.61
N THR A 163 -11.32 -13.44 17.89
CA THR A 163 -12.32 -12.37 17.92
C THR A 163 -12.37 -11.62 19.25
N GLU A 164 -11.73 -12.12 20.30
CA GLU A 164 -11.76 -11.53 21.64
C GLU A 164 -10.49 -10.77 22.04
N ALA A 165 -9.45 -10.76 21.20
CA ALA A 165 -8.22 -10.00 21.45
C ALA A 165 -8.33 -8.61 20.79
N LYS A 166 -8.99 -7.67 21.47
CA LYS A 166 -8.85 -6.23 21.25
C LYS A 166 -8.05 -5.62 22.38
#